data_51df2d4073ac9d08b62b44d0ec2c86f9
#
_entry.id   51df2d4073ac9d08b62b44d0ec2c86f9
#
_cell.length_a   1.000
_cell.length_b   1.000
_cell.length_c   1.000
_cell.angle_alpha   90.00
_cell.angle_beta   90.00
_cell.angle_gamma   90.00
#
_symmetry.space_group_name_H-M   'P 1'
#
loop_
_entity.id
_entity.type
_entity.pdbx_description
1 polymer ?
#
loop_
_entity_poly.entity_id
_entity_poly.type
_entity_poly.pdbx_seq_one_letter_code
_entity_poly.pdbx_strand_id
1 'polypeptide(L)'
;MDHMDHSAKMHGPIGLMGDHFHPKGESMVSIRYMKMHMNHNYLGTNKLFDQNILELLNPTGMPKNLSVVPQDMYMDMVMLGGMYAPSDYITLMGMIMLEQKSMDLRSYKPMMARDKVGDFSTRSSGLSSINISLLFKILDREGSKFHAQLGLQSSIGKNNLKDNVLTPMGTINEMILPYGMQLGDKSYTLLSALTYSKTFEIWKFGGQIKSRINVKNDQWNFGDSYETNLWAQRDLNQIAAWSLRLKFQDIESIKGNNQNINAPVQTANPLNYGGKIITSGIGLNIMLPKGSVGLEFYKPITQDLHGPQMGMNWGLQAGYHLSF
;
A
#
# COMPACT_ATOMS: atom_id res chain seq x y z
N MET A 1 38.67 9.77 -9.85
CA MET A 1 37.50 8.95 -10.27
C MET A 1 37.15 8.09 -9.07
N ASP A 2 36.21 8.52 -8.27
CA ASP A 2 35.72 7.71 -7.16
C ASP A 2 35.02 6.49 -7.75
N HIS A 3 35.52 5.31 -7.41
CA HIS A 3 34.84 4.07 -7.74
C HIS A 3 33.47 4.09 -7.04
N MET A 4 32.38 4.35 -7.79
CA MET A 4 31.05 4.11 -7.29
C MET A 4 30.99 2.65 -6.85
N ASP A 5 30.69 2.45 -5.58
CA ASP A 5 30.52 1.10 -5.00
C ASP A 5 29.25 0.49 -5.63
N HIS A 6 29.42 -0.29 -6.69
CA HIS A 6 28.35 -0.98 -7.41
C HIS A 6 27.90 -2.26 -6.69
N SER A 7 27.66 -2.16 -5.39
CA SER A 7 27.19 -3.28 -4.58
C SER A 7 25.65 -3.36 -4.57
N ALA A 8 25.10 -4.57 -4.57
CA ALA A 8 23.65 -4.83 -4.54
C ALA A 8 22.94 -4.27 -3.29
N LYS A 9 23.69 -3.97 -2.22
CA LYS A 9 23.18 -3.32 -1.01
C LYS A 9 23.03 -1.79 -1.13
N MET A 10 23.44 -1.16 -2.23
CA MET A 10 23.27 0.30 -2.41
C MET A 10 21.81 0.71 -2.32
N HIS A 11 20.93 -0.03 -2.97
CA HIS A 11 19.49 0.13 -2.83
C HIS A 11 18.99 -0.61 -1.59
N GLY A 12 18.05 0.00 -0.86
CA GLY A 12 17.30 -0.68 0.21
C GLY A 12 16.44 -1.84 -0.32
N PRO A 13 15.75 -2.59 0.55
CA PRO A 13 14.75 -3.55 0.13
C PRO A 13 13.74 -2.91 -0.82
N ILE A 14 13.32 -3.62 -1.87
CA ILE A 14 12.43 -3.07 -2.92
C ILE A 14 11.12 -2.50 -2.38
N GLY A 15 10.68 -2.95 -1.21
CA GLY A 15 9.49 -2.44 -0.52
C GLY A 15 9.64 -1.04 0.07
N LEU A 16 10.84 -0.45 0.08
CA LEU A 16 11.06 0.92 0.52
C LEU A 16 10.93 1.90 -0.66
N MET A 17 10.38 3.06 -0.37
CA MET A 17 10.27 4.18 -1.31
C MET A 17 11.13 5.33 -0.80
N GLY A 18 11.94 5.95 -1.69
CA GLY A 18 12.83 7.03 -1.31
C GLY A 18 13.89 6.57 -0.30
N ASP A 19 14.45 5.38 -0.51
CA ASP A 19 15.46 4.75 0.36
C ASP A 19 16.87 5.33 0.18
N HIS A 20 17.11 6.06 -0.90
CA HIS A 20 18.40 6.65 -1.27
C HIS A 20 18.25 7.95 -2.02
N PHE A 21 19.32 8.71 -2.11
CA PHE A 21 19.47 9.92 -2.92
C PHE A 21 20.63 9.77 -3.91
N HIS A 22 20.63 10.60 -4.95
CA HIS A 22 21.61 10.56 -6.04
C HIS A 22 22.62 11.71 -5.95
N PRO A 23 23.87 11.56 -6.40
CA PRO A 23 24.79 12.65 -6.64
C PRO A 23 24.33 13.52 -7.81
N LYS A 24 24.82 14.76 -7.86
CA LYS A 24 24.48 15.75 -8.88
C LYS A 24 24.62 15.21 -10.30
N GLY A 25 23.57 15.39 -11.10
CA GLY A 25 23.49 15.02 -12.50
C GLY A 25 22.98 13.60 -12.77
N GLU A 26 22.92 12.74 -11.77
CA GLU A 26 22.36 11.41 -11.94
C GLU A 26 20.83 11.43 -12.10
N SER A 27 20.38 10.53 -12.94
CA SER A 27 18.96 10.24 -13.19
C SER A 27 18.68 8.75 -13.00
N MET A 28 17.51 8.42 -12.49
CA MET A 28 17.04 7.04 -12.37
C MET A 28 15.60 6.93 -12.84
N VAL A 29 15.29 5.87 -13.55
CA VAL A 29 13.91 5.46 -13.80
C VAL A 29 13.65 4.11 -13.17
N SER A 30 12.42 3.86 -12.76
CA SER A 30 12.05 2.62 -12.12
C SER A 30 10.65 2.16 -12.53
N ILE A 31 10.50 0.86 -12.62
CA ILE A 31 9.20 0.20 -12.68
C ILE A 31 9.12 -0.76 -11.50
N ARG A 32 8.02 -0.71 -10.76
CA ARG A 32 7.74 -1.62 -9.65
C ARG A 32 6.35 -2.22 -9.81
N TYR A 33 6.24 -3.48 -9.51
CA TYR A 33 4.99 -4.20 -9.42
C TYR A 33 4.79 -4.68 -7.99
N MET A 34 3.58 -4.51 -7.47
CA MET A 34 3.17 -5.04 -6.17
C MET A 34 1.90 -5.86 -6.35
N LYS A 35 1.86 -7.01 -5.72
CA LYS A 35 0.64 -7.82 -5.57
C LYS A 35 0.38 -8.03 -4.09
N MET A 36 -0.87 -7.81 -3.67
CA MET A 36 -1.34 -8.06 -2.32
C MET A 36 -2.55 -8.97 -2.35
N HIS A 37 -2.54 -9.97 -1.48
CA HIS A 37 -3.69 -10.83 -1.22
C HIS A 37 -4.23 -10.56 0.17
N MET A 38 -5.52 -10.33 0.25
CA MET A 38 -6.26 -10.18 1.50
C MET A 38 -7.34 -11.24 1.56
N ASN A 39 -7.45 -11.91 2.69
CA ASN A 39 -8.52 -12.86 2.96
C ASN A 39 -8.87 -12.86 4.44
N HIS A 40 -9.97 -13.53 4.76
CA HIS A 40 -10.56 -13.53 6.08
C HIS A 40 -10.89 -12.11 6.59
N ASN A 41 -11.94 -12.00 7.34
CA ASN A 41 -12.36 -10.78 7.97
C ASN A 41 -11.90 -10.76 9.43
N TYR A 42 -11.55 -9.59 9.93
CA TYR A 42 -11.07 -9.38 11.29
C TYR A 42 -11.79 -8.19 11.94
N LEU A 43 -11.95 -8.25 13.25
CA LEU A 43 -12.29 -7.13 14.12
C LEU A 43 -11.27 -7.11 15.24
N GLY A 44 -10.47 -6.06 15.33
CA GLY A 44 -9.27 -6.08 16.13
C GLY A 44 -8.32 -7.17 15.63
N THR A 45 -7.85 -8.01 16.51
CA THR A 45 -7.01 -9.19 16.21
C THR A 45 -7.82 -10.46 15.94
N ASN A 46 -9.16 -10.43 16.16
CA ASN A 46 -10.01 -11.60 16.09
C ASN A 46 -10.52 -11.83 14.66
N LYS A 47 -10.36 -13.06 14.19
CA LYS A 47 -10.90 -13.51 12.93
C LYS A 47 -12.41 -13.66 13.04
N LEU A 48 -13.15 -13.13 12.06
CA LEU A 48 -14.60 -13.24 11.94
C LEU A 48 -14.96 -14.24 10.85
N PHE A 49 -15.98 -15.06 11.12
CA PHE A 49 -16.65 -15.89 10.13
C PHE A 49 -17.85 -15.16 9.55
N ASP A 50 -18.38 -15.64 8.43
CA ASP A 50 -19.52 -15.03 7.75
C ASP A 50 -20.70 -14.79 8.72
N GLN A 51 -21.00 -15.76 9.58
CA GLN A 51 -22.09 -15.65 10.57
C GLN A 51 -21.92 -14.47 11.51
N ASN A 52 -20.70 -14.23 12.02
CA ASN A 52 -20.41 -13.08 12.88
C ASN A 52 -20.67 -11.75 12.17
N ILE A 53 -20.32 -11.67 10.88
CA ILE A 53 -20.53 -10.46 10.06
C ILE A 53 -22.02 -10.23 9.80
N LEU A 54 -22.77 -11.29 9.51
CA LEU A 54 -24.18 -11.24 9.23
C LEU A 54 -25.04 -10.80 10.44
N GLU A 55 -24.52 -10.91 11.67
CA GLU A 55 -25.14 -10.40 12.90
C GLU A 55 -24.93 -8.91 13.10
N LEU A 56 -23.94 -8.30 12.44
CA LEU A 56 -23.63 -6.89 12.58
C LEU A 56 -24.71 -6.01 11.91
N LEU A 57 -24.95 -4.85 12.51
CA LEU A 57 -25.86 -3.87 11.96
C LEU A 57 -25.32 -3.27 10.67
N ASN A 58 -26.20 -3.06 9.71
CA ASN A 58 -25.90 -2.33 8.49
C ASN A 58 -25.99 -0.81 8.74
N PRO A 59 -24.87 -0.07 8.74
CA PRO A 59 -24.89 1.36 9.03
C PRO A 59 -25.52 2.20 7.90
N THR A 60 -25.71 1.60 6.73
CA THR A 60 -26.28 2.30 5.55
C THR A 60 -27.78 2.16 5.43
N GLY A 61 -28.45 1.46 6.36
CA GLY A 61 -29.91 1.37 6.43
C GLY A 61 -30.47 -0.02 6.22
N MET A 62 -31.14 -0.27 5.11
CA MET A 62 -31.78 -1.56 4.82
C MET A 62 -30.91 -2.45 3.91
N PRO A 63 -30.88 -3.76 4.17
CA PRO A 63 -31.48 -4.49 5.28
C PRO A 63 -30.85 -4.13 6.63
N LYS A 64 -31.53 -4.39 7.75
CA LYS A 64 -31.09 -4.04 9.11
C LYS A 64 -29.68 -4.54 9.44
N ASN A 65 -29.33 -5.72 8.97
CA ASN A 65 -28.01 -6.34 9.20
C ASN A 65 -27.25 -6.47 7.89
N LEU A 66 -25.93 -6.57 7.99
CA LEU A 66 -25.06 -6.86 6.84
C LEU A 66 -25.51 -8.17 6.18
N SER A 67 -25.44 -8.22 4.87
CA SER A 67 -25.93 -9.36 4.08
C SER A 67 -25.00 -9.74 2.94
N VAL A 68 -23.90 -9.01 2.77
CA VAL A 68 -22.84 -9.32 1.81
C VAL A 68 -21.50 -9.37 2.55
N VAL A 69 -20.74 -10.45 2.32
CA VAL A 69 -19.51 -10.73 3.04
C VAL A 69 -18.35 -10.88 2.03
N PRO A 70 -17.32 -10.02 2.10
CA PRO A 70 -16.08 -10.22 1.35
C PRO A 70 -15.38 -11.52 1.74
N GLN A 71 -14.90 -12.27 0.74
CA GLN A 71 -14.24 -13.56 0.92
C GLN A 71 -12.74 -13.46 0.63
N ASP A 72 -12.39 -12.95 -0.55
CA ASP A 72 -11.02 -12.77 -1.04
C ASP A 72 -10.88 -11.44 -1.77
N MET A 73 -9.70 -10.83 -1.69
CA MET A 73 -9.37 -9.64 -2.47
C MET A 73 -7.92 -9.69 -2.93
N TYR A 74 -7.73 -9.35 -4.18
CA TYR A 74 -6.42 -9.12 -4.77
C TYR A 74 -6.28 -7.66 -5.16
N MET A 75 -5.11 -7.10 -4.90
CA MET A 75 -4.72 -5.78 -5.38
C MET A 75 -3.38 -5.90 -6.10
N ASP A 76 -3.37 -5.50 -7.35
CA ASP A 76 -2.18 -5.38 -8.19
C ASP A 76 -1.90 -3.89 -8.39
N MET A 77 -0.64 -3.48 -8.25
CA MET A 77 -0.21 -2.10 -8.44
C MET A 77 1.05 -2.06 -9.30
N VAL A 78 1.04 -1.22 -10.32
CA VAL A 78 2.23 -0.85 -11.11
C VAL A 78 2.60 0.58 -10.78
N MET A 79 3.85 0.80 -10.42
CA MET A 79 4.41 2.10 -10.08
C MET A 79 5.53 2.43 -11.08
N LEU A 80 5.36 3.55 -11.79
CA LEU A 80 6.39 4.11 -12.67
C LEU A 80 7.01 5.31 -11.96
N GLY A 81 8.30 5.27 -11.71
CA GLY A 81 9.02 6.29 -10.97
C GLY A 81 10.21 6.85 -11.73
N GLY A 82 10.56 8.08 -11.40
CA GLY A 82 11.78 8.74 -11.86
C GLY A 82 12.40 9.56 -10.76
N MET A 83 13.73 9.64 -10.75
CA MET A 83 14.52 10.49 -9.86
C MET A 83 15.54 11.26 -10.68
N TYR A 84 15.83 12.50 -10.25
CA TYR A 84 16.87 13.35 -10.81
C TYR A 84 17.50 14.22 -9.74
N ALA A 85 18.82 14.29 -9.70
CA ALA A 85 19.56 15.10 -8.74
C ALA A 85 20.11 16.39 -9.40
N PRO A 86 19.41 17.54 -9.28
CA PRO A 86 19.91 18.82 -9.78
C PRO A 86 21.13 19.33 -9.00
N SER A 87 21.34 18.84 -7.78
CA SER A 87 22.47 19.18 -6.92
C SER A 87 22.83 17.98 -6.01
N ASP A 88 24.00 18.07 -5.37
CA ASP A 88 24.44 17.05 -4.40
C ASP A 88 23.59 17.00 -3.12
N TYR A 89 22.71 17.96 -2.90
CA TYR A 89 21.88 18.06 -1.69
C TYR A 89 20.40 17.73 -1.93
N ILE A 90 19.94 17.76 -3.18
CA ILE A 90 18.52 17.63 -3.52
C ILE A 90 18.37 16.57 -4.63
N THR A 91 17.48 15.63 -4.41
CA THR A 91 16.98 14.70 -5.44
C THR A 91 15.48 14.90 -5.62
N LEU A 92 15.05 15.17 -6.85
CA LEU A 92 13.64 15.20 -7.24
C LEU A 92 13.18 13.75 -7.45
N MET A 93 11.97 13.41 -7.01
CA MET A 93 11.34 12.10 -7.24
C MET A 93 9.91 12.31 -7.71
N GLY A 94 9.54 11.67 -8.80
CA GLY A 94 8.17 11.62 -9.30
C GLY A 94 7.70 10.18 -9.45
N MET A 95 6.39 9.93 -9.25
CA MET A 95 5.82 8.60 -9.40
C MET A 95 4.37 8.65 -9.83
N ILE A 96 3.99 7.70 -10.68
CA ILE A 96 2.63 7.45 -11.16
C ILE A 96 2.25 6.04 -10.73
N MET A 97 1.03 5.87 -10.20
CA MET A 97 0.51 4.60 -9.71
C MET A 97 -0.73 4.16 -10.48
N LEU A 98 -0.69 2.95 -11.00
CA LEU A 98 -1.83 2.27 -11.59
C LEU A 98 -2.21 1.11 -10.69
N GLU A 99 -3.51 0.94 -10.44
CA GLU A 99 -4.04 -0.11 -9.59
C GLU A 99 -5.09 -0.94 -10.32
N GLN A 100 -5.12 -2.22 -10.00
CA GLN A 100 -6.21 -3.14 -10.31
C GLN A 100 -6.60 -3.86 -9.03
N LYS A 101 -7.90 -3.90 -8.74
CA LYS A 101 -8.47 -4.56 -7.57
C LYS A 101 -9.54 -5.53 -8.03
N SER A 102 -9.57 -6.70 -7.41
CA SER A 102 -10.66 -7.68 -7.56
C SER A 102 -11.06 -8.18 -6.19
N MET A 103 -12.35 -8.28 -5.94
CA MET A 103 -12.92 -8.75 -4.68
C MET A 103 -13.99 -9.78 -4.96
N ASP A 104 -13.87 -10.94 -4.32
CA ASP A 104 -14.88 -11.98 -4.31
C ASP A 104 -15.74 -11.81 -3.07
N LEU A 105 -17.06 -11.86 -3.28
CA LEU A 105 -18.06 -11.60 -2.25
C LEU A 105 -19.13 -12.69 -2.26
N ARG A 106 -19.76 -12.86 -1.10
CA ARG A 106 -20.87 -13.79 -0.92
C ARG A 106 -22.09 -13.03 -0.42
N SER A 107 -23.21 -13.20 -1.13
CA SER A 107 -24.50 -12.60 -0.78
C SER A 107 -25.38 -13.61 -0.03
N TYR A 108 -26.05 -13.11 0.99
CA TYR A 108 -26.97 -13.87 1.84
C TYR A 108 -28.34 -13.19 1.88
N LYS A 109 -29.41 -13.97 2.06
CA LYS A 109 -30.76 -13.43 2.27
C LYS A 109 -30.80 -12.56 3.52
N PRO A 110 -31.58 -11.47 3.52
CA PRO A 110 -31.60 -10.50 4.62
C PRO A 110 -32.43 -10.97 5.83
N MET A 111 -33.14 -12.08 5.71
CA MET A 111 -34.11 -12.57 6.71
C MET A 111 -33.60 -13.83 7.47
N MET A 112 -34.39 -14.31 8.39
CA MET A 112 -34.07 -15.24 9.48
C MET A 112 -33.20 -16.46 9.10
N ALA A 113 -33.38 -17.06 7.95
CA ALA A 113 -32.58 -18.26 7.57
C ALA A 113 -31.18 -17.93 7.09
N ARG A 114 -30.88 -16.69 6.69
CA ARG A 114 -29.56 -16.25 6.19
C ARG A 114 -28.99 -17.19 5.12
N ASP A 115 -29.85 -17.78 4.28
CA ASP A 115 -29.41 -18.67 3.21
C ASP A 115 -28.48 -17.94 2.25
N LYS A 116 -27.47 -18.64 1.77
CA LYS A 116 -26.61 -18.15 0.71
C LYS A 116 -27.43 -17.92 -0.57
N VAL A 117 -27.33 -16.70 -1.14
CA VAL A 117 -27.92 -16.36 -2.43
C VAL A 117 -26.97 -16.77 -3.56
N GLY A 118 -25.67 -16.44 -3.42
CA GLY A 118 -24.64 -16.78 -4.40
C GLY A 118 -23.34 -16.07 -4.11
N ASP A 119 -22.32 -16.41 -4.90
CA ASP A 119 -21.03 -15.73 -4.93
C ASP A 119 -20.95 -14.84 -6.17
N PHE A 120 -20.23 -13.73 -6.08
CA PHE A 120 -19.96 -12.81 -7.19
C PHE A 120 -18.65 -12.09 -6.96
N SER A 121 -18.13 -11.47 -8.02
CA SER A 121 -16.87 -10.73 -7.96
C SER A 121 -17.08 -9.31 -8.47
N THR A 122 -16.36 -8.36 -7.88
CA THR A 122 -16.29 -6.98 -8.35
C THR A 122 -14.86 -6.61 -8.70
N ARG A 123 -14.70 -5.68 -9.65
CA ARG A 123 -13.39 -5.26 -10.14
C ARG A 123 -13.31 -3.75 -10.32
N SER A 124 -12.11 -3.22 -10.14
CA SER A 124 -11.79 -1.83 -10.49
C SER A 124 -10.36 -1.76 -10.99
N SER A 125 -10.08 -0.90 -11.96
CA SER A 125 -8.74 -0.69 -12.50
C SER A 125 -8.56 0.71 -13.08
N GLY A 126 -7.34 1.21 -13.03
CA GLY A 126 -6.97 2.49 -13.61
C GLY A 126 -5.89 3.23 -12.85
N LEU A 127 -5.69 4.47 -13.23
CA LEU A 127 -4.75 5.38 -12.59
C LEU A 127 -5.30 5.77 -11.19
N SER A 128 -4.46 5.62 -10.15
CA SER A 128 -4.86 5.93 -8.76
C SER A 128 -4.29 7.25 -8.28
N SER A 129 -3.00 7.46 -8.40
CA SER A 129 -2.35 8.67 -7.89
C SER A 129 -1.08 9.06 -8.64
N ILE A 130 -0.70 10.31 -8.47
CA ILE A 130 0.59 10.86 -8.88
C ILE A 130 1.21 11.51 -7.65
N ASN A 131 2.51 11.33 -7.44
CA ASN A 131 3.24 12.05 -6.41
C ASN A 131 4.52 12.70 -6.94
N ILE A 132 4.91 13.78 -6.29
CA ILE A 132 6.20 14.47 -6.49
C ILE A 132 6.78 14.71 -5.11
N SER A 133 8.07 14.44 -4.96
CA SER A 133 8.80 14.61 -3.70
C SER A 133 10.20 15.18 -3.93
N LEU A 134 10.70 15.84 -2.90
CA LEU A 134 12.08 16.26 -2.77
C LEU A 134 12.74 15.44 -1.68
N LEU A 135 13.91 14.91 -1.96
CA LEU A 135 14.79 14.28 -0.99
C LEU A 135 15.94 15.24 -0.69
N PHE A 136 16.17 15.52 0.59
CA PHE A 136 17.19 16.44 1.08
C PHE A 136 18.29 15.63 1.77
N LYS A 137 19.49 15.63 1.19
CA LYS A 137 20.67 15.00 1.80
C LYS A 137 21.08 15.78 3.03
N ILE A 138 21.13 15.12 4.18
CA ILE A 138 21.54 15.70 5.46
C ILE A 138 22.95 15.20 5.81
N LEU A 139 23.22 13.90 5.63
CA LEU A 139 24.50 13.28 5.93
C LEU A 139 24.83 12.21 4.88
N ASP A 140 26.09 12.23 4.43
CA ASP A 140 26.69 11.20 3.58
C ASP A 140 28.16 11.08 3.93
N ARG A 141 28.48 10.27 4.93
CA ARG A 141 29.84 10.15 5.45
C ARG A 141 30.08 8.79 6.10
N GLU A 142 31.24 8.20 5.80
CA GLU A 142 31.72 6.98 6.46
C GLU A 142 30.72 5.83 6.45
N GLY A 143 30.03 5.63 5.31
CA GLY A 143 28.99 4.61 5.15
C GLY A 143 27.65 4.94 5.85
N SER A 144 27.54 6.09 6.52
CA SER A 144 26.30 6.60 7.08
C SER A 144 25.61 7.52 6.09
N LYS A 145 24.34 7.28 5.81
CA LYS A 145 23.50 8.14 4.96
C LYS A 145 22.25 8.54 5.73
N PHE A 146 21.93 9.84 5.71
CA PHE A 146 20.71 10.37 6.31
C PHE A 146 20.09 11.41 5.39
N HIS A 147 18.81 11.27 5.12
CA HIS A 147 18.07 12.23 4.32
C HIS A 147 16.63 12.36 4.79
N ALA A 148 16.04 13.51 4.46
CA ALA A 148 14.63 13.79 4.63
C ALA A 148 13.92 13.79 3.28
N GLN A 149 12.65 13.43 3.26
CA GLN A 149 11.76 13.52 2.11
C GLN A 149 10.56 14.39 2.47
N LEU A 150 10.18 15.27 1.54
CA LEU A 150 8.95 16.03 1.58
C LEU A 150 8.30 15.99 0.20
N GLY A 151 7.02 15.68 0.14
CA GLY A 151 6.32 15.54 -1.13
C GLY A 151 4.82 15.75 -1.02
N LEU A 152 4.20 15.82 -2.18
CA LEU A 152 2.75 15.93 -2.33
C LEU A 152 2.26 14.81 -3.26
N GLN A 153 1.20 14.12 -2.84
CA GLN A 153 0.47 13.16 -3.66
C GLN A 153 -0.90 13.75 -3.99
N SER A 154 -1.30 13.60 -5.24
CA SER A 154 -2.66 13.85 -5.70
C SER A 154 -3.35 12.53 -5.99
N SER A 155 -4.46 12.25 -5.32
CA SER A 155 -5.31 11.09 -5.51
C SER A 155 -6.28 11.38 -6.67
N ILE A 156 -5.82 11.10 -7.91
CA ILE A 156 -6.53 11.44 -9.15
C ILE A 156 -7.50 10.35 -9.61
N GLY A 157 -7.41 9.16 -9.02
CA GLY A 157 -8.25 8.01 -9.33
C GLY A 157 -9.74 8.32 -9.20
N LYS A 158 -10.58 7.53 -9.87
CA LYS A 158 -12.04 7.65 -9.76
C LYS A 158 -12.50 7.21 -8.37
N ASN A 159 -13.46 7.95 -7.80
CA ASN A 159 -14.07 7.70 -6.48
C ASN A 159 -15.57 7.34 -6.56
N ASN A 160 -16.05 7.04 -7.76
CA ASN A 160 -17.44 6.70 -8.07
C ASN A 160 -17.55 5.47 -9.00
N LEU A 161 -16.57 4.58 -8.93
CA LEU A 161 -16.56 3.35 -9.72
C LEU A 161 -17.72 2.46 -9.33
N LYS A 162 -18.32 1.84 -10.34
CA LYS A 162 -19.46 0.93 -10.22
C LYS A 162 -19.13 -0.43 -10.81
N ASP A 163 -19.86 -1.43 -10.36
CA ASP A 163 -19.86 -2.77 -10.95
C ASP A 163 -21.17 -3.49 -10.64
N ASN A 164 -21.38 -4.63 -11.27
CA ASN A 164 -22.54 -5.49 -11.06
C ASN A 164 -22.40 -6.24 -9.73
N VAL A 165 -23.39 -6.08 -8.87
CA VAL A 165 -23.43 -6.65 -7.51
C VAL A 165 -24.64 -7.57 -7.38
N LEU A 166 -24.44 -8.79 -6.90
CA LEU A 166 -25.51 -9.69 -6.53
C LEU A 166 -26.11 -9.25 -5.19
N THR A 167 -27.32 -8.71 -5.25
CA THR A 167 -28.01 -8.19 -4.06
C THR A 167 -28.53 -9.31 -3.17
N PRO A 168 -28.82 -9.05 -1.88
CA PRO A 168 -29.47 -10.01 -0.98
C PRO A 168 -30.86 -10.51 -1.44
N MET A 169 -31.49 -9.81 -2.37
CA MET A 169 -32.77 -10.20 -2.99
C MET A 169 -32.62 -11.10 -4.21
N GLY A 170 -31.37 -11.45 -4.59
CA GLY A 170 -31.10 -12.32 -5.74
C GLY A 170 -31.09 -11.61 -7.10
N THR A 171 -31.14 -10.28 -7.12
CA THR A 171 -31.04 -9.48 -8.35
C THR A 171 -29.60 -9.00 -8.55
N ILE A 172 -29.21 -8.79 -9.79
CA ILE A 172 -27.93 -8.18 -10.15
C ILE A 172 -28.19 -6.72 -10.50
N ASN A 173 -27.55 -5.81 -9.73
CA ASN A 173 -27.71 -4.38 -9.93
C ASN A 173 -26.32 -3.71 -10.07
N GLU A 174 -26.22 -2.69 -10.93
CA GLU A 174 -25.06 -1.83 -10.98
C GLU A 174 -25.05 -0.89 -9.76
N MET A 175 -24.02 -1.02 -8.92
CA MET A 175 -23.89 -0.24 -7.68
C MET A 175 -22.52 0.43 -7.59
N ILE A 176 -22.44 1.58 -6.90
CA ILE A 176 -21.17 2.19 -6.54
C ILE A 176 -20.43 1.26 -5.57
N LEU A 177 -19.19 0.94 -5.91
CA LEU A 177 -18.34 0.04 -5.12
C LEU A 177 -17.94 0.67 -3.79
N PRO A 178 -17.73 -0.13 -2.72
CA PRO A 178 -17.22 0.35 -1.44
C PRO A 178 -15.87 1.03 -1.54
N TYR A 179 -15.50 1.80 -0.49
CA TYR A 179 -14.30 2.63 -0.45
C TYR A 179 -13.02 1.90 -0.85
N GLY A 180 -12.80 0.68 -0.35
CA GLY A 180 -11.60 -0.13 -0.66
C GLY A 180 -11.46 -0.48 -2.14
N MET A 181 -12.55 -0.49 -2.89
CA MET A 181 -12.58 -0.76 -4.33
C MET A 181 -12.47 0.51 -5.18
N GLN A 182 -12.55 1.70 -4.59
CA GLN A 182 -12.29 2.96 -5.30
C GLN A 182 -10.80 3.12 -5.57
N LEU A 183 -10.45 3.80 -6.67
CA LEU A 183 -9.05 4.03 -7.08
C LEU A 183 -8.48 5.32 -6.51
N GLY A 184 -9.31 6.22 -6.03
CA GLY A 184 -8.90 7.46 -5.41
C GLY A 184 -9.99 8.04 -4.55
N ASP A 185 -9.66 9.11 -3.84
CA ASP A 185 -10.56 9.85 -2.96
C ASP A 185 -10.56 11.36 -3.28
N LYS A 186 -9.85 11.76 -4.35
CA LYS A 186 -9.70 13.16 -4.78
C LYS A 186 -8.99 14.07 -3.77
N SER A 187 -8.30 13.49 -2.80
CA SER A 187 -7.54 14.23 -1.79
C SER A 187 -6.15 14.65 -2.29
N TYR A 188 -5.57 15.59 -1.56
CA TYR A 188 -4.13 15.87 -1.59
C TYR A 188 -3.52 15.39 -0.28
N THR A 189 -2.39 14.69 -0.38
CA THR A 189 -1.72 14.08 0.77
C THR A 189 -0.29 14.59 0.85
N LEU A 190 0.10 15.16 1.98
CA LEU A 190 1.47 15.50 2.30
C LEU A 190 2.23 14.21 2.62
N LEU A 191 3.36 14.01 1.96
CA LEU A 191 4.26 12.90 2.17
C LEU A 191 5.49 13.41 2.92
N SER A 192 5.87 12.80 4.03
CA SER A 192 7.14 13.07 4.68
C SER A 192 7.83 11.80 5.11
N ALA A 193 9.17 11.79 5.08
CA ALA A 193 9.95 10.68 5.59
C ALA A 193 11.33 11.16 6.08
N LEU A 194 11.87 10.41 7.03
CA LEU A 194 13.26 10.48 7.47
C LEU A 194 13.87 9.09 7.31
N THR A 195 14.97 9.01 6.60
CA THR A 195 15.64 7.73 6.30
C THR A 195 17.09 7.80 6.74
N TYR A 196 17.50 6.85 7.55
CA TYR A 196 18.89 6.65 7.96
C TYR A 196 19.35 5.25 7.58
N SER A 197 20.56 5.13 7.09
CA SER A 197 21.21 3.84 6.87
C SER A 197 22.69 3.90 7.19
N LYS A 198 23.24 2.77 7.63
CA LYS A 198 24.67 2.59 7.93
C LYS A 198 25.15 1.29 7.28
N THR A 199 26.23 1.43 6.54
CA THR A 199 26.95 0.28 5.93
C THR A 199 28.14 -0.10 6.79
N PHE A 200 28.28 -1.39 7.07
CA PHE A 200 29.39 -2.02 7.77
C PHE A 200 29.87 -3.21 6.93
N GLU A 201 31.01 -3.11 6.30
CA GLU A 201 31.55 -4.18 5.45
C GLU A 201 30.48 -4.77 4.51
N ILE A 202 30.07 -6.03 4.79
CA ILE A 202 29.05 -6.75 4.00
C ILE A 202 27.62 -6.49 4.45
N TRP A 203 27.40 -5.77 5.57
CA TRP A 203 26.08 -5.47 6.11
C TRP A 203 25.66 -4.02 5.87
N LYS A 204 24.39 -3.80 5.67
CA LYS A 204 23.74 -2.48 5.71
C LYS A 204 22.51 -2.57 6.59
N PHE A 205 22.40 -1.69 7.57
CA PHE A 205 21.21 -1.51 8.40
C PHE A 205 20.56 -0.18 8.12
N GLY A 206 19.26 -0.11 8.27
CA GLY A 206 18.58 1.16 8.12
C GLY A 206 17.23 1.21 8.79
N GLY A 207 16.74 2.43 8.92
CA GLY A 207 15.43 2.77 9.44
C GLY A 207 14.81 3.92 8.65
N GLN A 208 13.51 3.87 8.46
CA GLN A 208 12.73 4.95 7.84
C GLN A 208 11.45 5.16 8.64
N ILE A 209 11.18 6.41 9.00
CA ILE A 209 9.89 6.84 9.52
C ILE A 209 9.22 7.66 8.43
N LYS A 210 7.94 7.40 8.18
CA LYS A 210 7.19 7.98 7.10
C LYS A 210 5.78 8.34 7.54
N SER A 211 5.27 9.46 7.07
CA SER A 211 3.87 9.85 7.25
C SER A 211 3.21 10.22 5.94
N ARG A 212 1.90 10.02 5.90
CA ARG A 212 0.99 10.44 4.84
C ARG A 212 -0.18 11.13 5.51
N ILE A 213 -0.28 12.43 5.33
CA ILE A 213 -1.28 13.28 6.01
C ILE A 213 -2.12 13.96 4.95
N ASN A 214 -3.42 13.76 5.01
CA ASN A 214 -4.35 14.41 4.09
C ASN A 214 -4.48 15.88 4.44
N VAL A 215 -4.19 16.75 3.47
CA VAL A 215 -4.22 18.23 3.64
C VAL A 215 -5.42 18.87 2.99
N LYS A 216 -6.07 18.16 2.07
CA LYS A 216 -7.31 18.61 1.43
C LYS A 216 -8.14 17.41 1.01
N ASN A 217 -9.40 17.43 1.41
CA ASN A 217 -10.40 16.37 1.16
C ASN A 217 -11.55 16.92 0.33
N ASP A 218 -12.23 16.01 -0.32
CA ASP A 218 -13.57 16.17 -0.87
C ASP A 218 -14.62 15.67 0.17
N GLN A 219 -15.58 14.86 -0.25
CA GLN A 219 -16.62 14.29 0.64
C GLN A 219 -16.03 13.29 1.64
N TRP A 220 -15.02 12.55 1.25
CA TRP A 220 -14.33 11.54 2.05
C TRP A 220 -12.89 11.40 1.60
N ASN A 221 -12.03 10.89 2.49
CA ASN A 221 -10.65 10.55 2.16
C ASN A 221 -10.18 9.35 2.99
N PHE A 222 -9.25 8.61 2.43
CA PHE A 222 -8.52 7.60 3.20
C PHE A 222 -7.83 8.23 4.40
N GLY A 223 -7.77 7.49 5.50
CA GLY A 223 -7.18 7.98 6.75
C GLY A 223 -5.68 8.31 6.61
N ASP A 224 -5.20 9.15 7.50
CA ASP A 224 -3.78 9.41 7.62
C ASP A 224 -3.04 8.14 8.01
N SER A 225 -1.77 8.03 7.64
CA SER A 225 -0.99 6.83 7.96
C SER A 225 0.44 7.15 8.35
N TYR A 226 0.93 6.39 9.33
CA TYR A 226 2.29 6.45 9.84
C TYR A 226 2.94 5.08 9.64
N GLU A 227 4.17 5.09 9.17
CA GLU A 227 4.90 3.88 8.85
C GLU A 227 6.33 3.97 9.38
N THR A 228 6.80 2.93 10.04
CA THR A 228 8.20 2.76 10.43
C THR A 228 8.72 1.48 9.79
N ASN A 229 9.80 1.60 9.04
CA ASN A 229 10.53 0.47 8.48
C ASN A 229 11.89 0.34 9.17
N LEU A 230 12.24 -0.89 9.52
CA LEU A 230 13.59 -1.28 9.94
C LEU A 230 14.05 -2.38 9.01
N TRP A 231 15.30 -2.32 8.55
CA TRP A 231 15.83 -3.38 7.67
C TRP A 231 17.29 -3.68 7.93
N ALA A 232 17.66 -4.90 7.59
CA ALA A 232 19.04 -5.36 7.47
C ALA A 232 19.24 -5.97 6.09
N GLN A 233 20.35 -5.66 5.45
CA GLN A 233 20.78 -6.27 4.19
C GLN A 233 22.18 -6.84 4.33
N ARG A 234 22.43 -7.93 3.62
CA ARG A 234 23.77 -8.55 3.57
C ARG A 234 24.11 -8.93 2.14
N ASP A 235 25.31 -8.56 1.71
CA ASP A 235 25.86 -9.03 0.45
C ASP A 235 26.06 -10.55 0.50
N LEU A 236 25.56 -11.25 -0.50
CA LEU A 236 25.85 -12.66 -0.78
C LEU A 236 27.14 -12.77 -1.63
N ASN A 237 27.26 -11.84 -2.56
CA ASN A 237 28.43 -11.67 -3.43
C ASN A 237 28.41 -10.23 -3.99
N GLN A 238 29.25 -9.92 -4.98
CA GLN A 238 29.34 -8.58 -5.55
C GLN A 238 28.07 -8.09 -6.24
N ILE A 239 27.23 -9.00 -6.73
CA ILE A 239 26.02 -8.67 -7.52
C ILE A 239 24.72 -8.97 -6.82
N ALA A 240 24.72 -9.65 -5.67
CA ALA A 240 23.48 -10.04 -4.98
C ALA A 240 23.55 -9.75 -3.49
N ALA A 241 22.45 -9.24 -2.95
CA ALA A 241 22.24 -9.01 -1.51
C ALA A 241 20.84 -9.47 -1.11
N TRP A 242 20.72 -10.16 0.02
CA TRP A 242 19.44 -10.44 0.63
C TRP A 242 19.09 -9.42 1.70
N SER A 243 17.82 -9.30 2.03
CA SER A 243 17.34 -8.35 3.04
C SER A 243 16.23 -8.95 3.90
N LEU A 244 16.18 -8.47 5.15
CA LEU A 244 15.04 -8.61 6.05
C LEU A 244 14.48 -7.24 6.36
N ARG A 245 13.15 -7.11 6.37
CA ARG A 245 12.47 -5.86 6.72
C ARG A 245 11.34 -6.12 7.72
N LEU A 246 11.25 -5.27 8.72
CA LEU A 246 10.11 -5.13 9.60
C LEU A 246 9.43 -3.79 9.30
N LYS A 247 8.12 -3.82 9.11
CA LYS A 247 7.31 -2.64 8.86
C LYS A 247 6.19 -2.56 9.89
N PHE A 248 6.11 -1.45 10.57
CA PHE A 248 5.03 -1.08 11.48
C PHE A 248 4.18 -0.02 10.80
N GLN A 249 2.89 -0.23 10.71
CA GLN A 249 1.93 0.72 10.15
C GLN A 249 0.83 1.01 11.16
N ASP A 250 0.48 2.30 11.26
CA ASP A 250 -0.71 2.79 11.94
C ASP A 250 -1.51 3.60 10.91
N ILE A 251 -2.73 3.16 10.62
CA ILE A 251 -3.58 3.72 9.58
C ILE A 251 -4.90 4.14 10.22
N GLU A 252 -5.26 5.41 10.09
CA GLU A 252 -6.54 5.92 10.58
C GLU A 252 -7.70 5.42 9.71
N SER A 253 -8.90 5.45 10.28
CA SER A 253 -10.14 5.17 9.53
C SER A 253 -10.37 6.23 8.46
N ILE A 254 -11.19 5.90 7.48
CA ILE A 254 -11.64 6.85 6.44
C ILE A 254 -12.37 8.01 7.12
N LYS A 255 -12.04 9.24 6.72
CA LYS A 255 -12.67 10.47 7.18
C LYS A 255 -13.75 10.91 6.19
N GLY A 256 -14.88 11.36 6.69
CA GLY A 256 -16.04 11.72 5.86
C GLY A 256 -16.87 10.53 5.41
N ASN A 257 -17.83 10.77 4.52
CA ASN A 257 -18.78 9.76 4.07
C ASN A 257 -19.29 10.07 2.67
N ASN A 258 -19.46 9.05 1.85
CA ASN A 258 -20.15 9.12 0.56
C ASN A 258 -21.52 8.42 0.68
N GLN A 259 -22.61 9.20 0.72
CA GLN A 259 -23.98 8.71 0.87
C GLN A 259 -24.43 7.76 -0.26
N ASN A 260 -23.74 7.76 -1.39
CA ASN A 260 -24.02 6.86 -2.51
C ASN A 260 -23.42 5.46 -2.32
N ILE A 261 -22.53 5.26 -1.34
CA ILE A 261 -22.01 3.95 -0.96
C ILE A 261 -22.89 3.38 0.13
N ASN A 262 -23.95 2.66 -0.28
CA ASN A 262 -25.02 2.17 0.61
C ASN A 262 -25.23 0.65 0.54
N ALA A 263 -24.24 -0.11 0.09
CA ALA A 263 -24.33 -1.56 0.04
C ALA A 263 -24.32 -2.18 1.45
N PRO A 264 -25.06 -3.29 1.69
CA PRO A 264 -25.12 -3.98 2.98
C PRO A 264 -23.89 -4.87 3.22
N VAL A 265 -22.72 -4.28 3.11
CA VAL A 265 -21.39 -4.90 3.26
C VAL A 265 -20.57 -4.06 4.25
N GLN A 266 -19.76 -4.72 5.07
CA GLN A 266 -18.95 -4.03 6.09
C GLN A 266 -18.00 -2.96 5.51
N THR A 267 -17.53 -3.15 4.29
CA THR A 267 -16.64 -2.22 3.59
C THR A 267 -17.32 -0.95 3.08
N ALA A 268 -18.64 -0.85 3.22
CA ALA A 268 -19.39 0.40 3.00
C ALA A 268 -19.33 1.37 4.20
N ASN A 269 -18.87 0.89 5.37
CA ASN A 269 -18.67 1.75 6.53
C ASN A 269 -17.25 2.33 6.55
N PRO A 270 -17.08 3.67 6.46
CA PRO A 270 -15.75 4.30 6.49
C PRO A 270 -14.98 4.04 7.78
N LEU A 271 -15.66 3.81 8.90
CA LEU A 271 -15.04 3.53 10.20
C LEU A 271 -14.43 2.12 10.30
N ASN A 272 -14.78 1.21 9.38
CA ASN A 272 -14.24 -0.13 9.34
C ASN A 272 -12.88 -0.23 8.63
N TYR A 273 -12.24 0.88 8.36
CA TYR A 273 -10.92 0.92 7.72
C TYR A 273 -9.83 1.33 8.70
N GLY A 274 -8.60 0.97 8.36
CA GLY A 274 -7.45 1.31 9.19
C GLY A 274 -7.17 0.27 10.28
N GLY A 275 -6.19 0.60 11.11
CA GLY A 275 -5.69 -0.27 12.16
C GLY A 275 -4.17 -0.32 12.20
N LYS A 276 -3.63 -1.16 13.07
CA LYS A 276 -2.20 -1.35 13.27
C LYS A 276 -1.76 -2.67 12.68
N ILE A 277 -0.74 -2.63 11.83
CA ILE A 277 -0.25 -3.81 11.13
C ILE A 277 1.27 -3.89 11.26
N ILE A 278 1.78 -5.04 11.67
CA ILE A 278 3.21 -5.34 11.67
C ILE A 278 3.46 -6.41 10.63
N THR A 279 4.32 -6.12 9.65
CA THR A 279 4.71 -7.09 8.62
C THR A 279 6.20 -7.39 8.67
N SER A 280 6.56 -8.61 8.32
CA SER A 280 7.94 -9.03 8.04
C SER A 280 8.09 -9.36 6.57
N GLY A 281 9.20 -8.94 5.99
CA GLY A 281 9.54 -9.20 4.59
C GLY A 281 10.94 -9.76 4.43
N ILE A 282 11.12 -10.65 3.45
CA ILE A 282 12.40 -11.13 2.98
C ILE A 282 12.57 -10.71 1.53
N GLY A 283 13.73 -10.16 1.19
CA GLY A 283 14.02 -9.64 -0.13
C GLY A 283 15.35 -10.10 -0.70
N LEU A 284 15.48 -9.90 -2.00
CA LEU A 284 16.70 -10.13 -2.79
C LEU A 284 16.88 -8.97 -3.76
N ASN A 285 18.05 -8.37 -3.75
CA ASN A 285 18.49 -7.39 -4.73
C ASN A 285 19.59 -7.98 -5.59
N ILE A 286 19.51 -7.77 -6.90
CA ILE A 286 20.48 -8.24 -7.88
C ILE A 286 20.92 -7.06 -8.73
N MET A 287 22.22 -6.79 -8.76
CA MET A 287 22.83 -5.80 -9.66
C MET A 287 22.97 -6.39 -11.05
N LEU A 288 22.62 -5.61 -12.04
CA LEU A 288 22.78 -5.89 -13.47
C LEU A 288 23.76 -4.86 -14.06
N PRO A 289 24.32 -5.11 -15.26
CA PRO A 289 25.24 -4.16 -15.91
C PRO A 289 24.66 -2.74 -16.10
N LYS A 290 23.35 -2.60 -16.17
CA LYS A 290 22.66 -1.31 -16.34
C LYS A 290 21.46 -1.20 -15.37
N GLY A 291 21.70 -1.35 -14.07
CA GLY A 291 20.63 -1.17 -13.09
C GLY A 291 20.53 -2.30 -12.08
N SER A 292 19.37 -2.43 -11.42
CA SER A 292 19.15 -3.44 -10.40
C SER A 292 17.72 -3.99 -10.43
N VAL A 293 17.59 -5.26 -10.07
CA VAL A 293 16.30 -5.92 -9.83
C VAL A 293 16.16 -6.19 -8.36
N GLY A 294 14.98 -5.86 -7.81
CA GLY A 294 14.61 -6.21 -6.44
C GLY A 294 13.37 -7.10 -6.42
N LEU A 295 13.35 -8.04 -5.48
CA LEU A 295 12.20 -8.88 -5.14
C LEU A 295 12.01 -8.85 -3.63
N GLU A 296 10.77 -8.80 -3.16
CA GLU A 296 10.45 -8.92 -1.74
C GLU A 296 9.11 -9.64 -1.57
N PHE A 297 9.09 -10.65 -0.72
CA PHE A 297 7.89 -11.29 -0.22
C PHE A 297 7.67 -10.87 1.24
N TYR A 298 6.44 -10.51 1.61
CA TYR A 298 6.14 -10.06 2.97
C TYR A 298 4.78 -10.60 3.46
N LYS A 299 4.69 -10.79 4.76
CA LYS A 299 3.47 -11.24 5.44
C LYS A 299 3.24 -10.44 6.72
N PRO A 300 1.98 -10.27 7.16
CA PRO A 300 1.70 -9.74 8.48
C PRO A 300 2.14 -10.73 9.57
N ILE A 301 2.77 -10.20 10.61
CA ILE A 301 3.04 -10.89 11.88
C ILE A 301 1.82 -10.74 12.78
N THR A 302 1.26 -9.52 12.82
CA THR A 302 0.04 -9.19 13.57
C THR A 302 -0.72 -8.07 12.87
N GLN A 303 -2.03 -8.09 13.06
CA GLN A 303 -2.96 -7.09 12.55
C GLN A 303 -4.00 -6.82 13.65
N ASP A 304 -4.19 -5.56 13.98
CA ASP A 304 -5.24 -5.07 14.88
C ASP A 304 -6.06 -4.04 14.11
N LEU A 305 -7.20 -4.46 13.58
CA LEU A 305 -7.99 -3.72 12.59
C LEU A 305 -9.19 -3.03 13.27
N HIS A 306 -9.44 -1.76 12.92
CA HIS A 306 -10.43 -0.91 13.61
C HIS A 306 -11.86 -1.45 13.54
N GLY A 307 -12.26 -2.03 12.41
CA GLY A 307 -13.60 -2.55 12.23
C GLY A 307 -13.59 -3.86 11.43
N PRO A 308 -14.74 -4.49 11.21
CA PRO A 308 -14.80 -5.69 10.39
C PRO A 308 -14.33 -5.37 8.97
N GLN A 309 -13.13 -5.82 8.66
CA GLN A 309 -12.48 -5.65 7.35
C GLN A 309 -11.59 -6.85 7.02
N MET A 310 -11.27 -7.02 5.74
CA MET A 310 -10.36 -8.09 5.33
C MET A 310 -8.93 -7.78 5.77
N GLY A 311 -8.27 -8.80 6.35
CA GLY A 311 -6.86 -8.72 6.71
C GLY A 311 -5.94 -9.07 5.55
N MET A 312 -4.73 -8.52 5.57
CA MET A 312 -3.66 -8.92 4.65
C MET A 312 -3.27 -10.37 4.94
N ASN A 313 -3.07 -11.16 3.89
CA ASN A 313 -2.52 -12.51 3.99
C ASN A 313 -1.04 -12.54 3.59
N TRP A 314 -0.71 -11.99 2.43
CA TRP A 314 0.65 -11.84 1.93
C TRP A 314 0.76 -10.74 0.89
N GLY A 315 1.98 -10.31 0.63
CA GLY A 315 2.31 -9.42 -0.47
C GLY A 315 3.62 -9.79 -1.13
N LEU A 316 3.72 -9.45 -2.41
CA LEU A 316 4.91 -9.61 -3.24
C LEU A 316 5.22 -8.29 -3.92
N GLN A 317 6.49 -7.92 -3.95
CA GLN A 317 6.96 -6.78 -4.73
C GLN A 317 8.12 -7.20 -5.62
N ALA A 318 8.14 -6.68 -6.83
CA ALA A 318 9.22 -6.82 -7.79
C ALA A 318 9.49 -5.46 -8.42
N GLY A 319 10.73 -5.16 -8.77
CA GLY A 319 11.04 -3.91 -9.44
C GLY A 319 12.36 -3.92 -10.15
N TYR A 320 12.47 -3.03 -11.12
CA TYR A 320 13.68 -2.75 -11.87
C TYR A 320 14.00 -1.26 -11.78
N HIS A 321 15.25 -0.95 -11.50
CA HIS A 321 15.80 0.41 -11.47
C HIS A 321 16.89 0.52 -12.52
N LEU A 322 16.88 1.60 -13.27
CA LEU A 322 17.88 1.93 -14.29
C LEU A 322 18.42 3.33 -14.01
N SER A 323 19.73 3.45 -13.77
CA SER A 323 20.41 4.73 -13.51
C SER A 323 21.24 5.17 -14.71
N PHE A 324 21.35 6.50 -14.91
CA PHE A 324 22.07 7.15 -16.02
C PHE A 324 23.02 8.22 -15.50
#